data_11e357efde38b266dbf7043f7746ab96
#
_entry.id   11e357efde38b266dbf7043f7746ab96
#
_cell.length_a   1.000
_cell.length_b   1.000
_cell.length_c   1.000
_cell.angle_alpha   90.00
_cell.angle_beta   90.00
_cell.angle_gamma   90.00
#
_symmetry.space_group_name_H-M   'P 1'
#
loop_
_entity.id
_entity.type
_entity.pdbx_description
1 polymer ?
#
loop_
_entity_poly.entity_id
_entity_poly.type
_entity_poly.pdbx_seq_one_letter_code
_entity_poly.pdbx_strand_id
1 'polypeptide(L)'
;VISSEQAYVWEKGNRDLVYSIENVVVTKESGESSLEACERYMKSYEAEKTDLTGCTLDQVLYVINKGCPVIALTSADHAILMTGYSKTDITYSDPDTGASQTVTMDEMNAMVAGSGNTFIGYIK
;
A
#
# COMPACT_ATOMS: atom_id res chain seq x y z
N VAL A 1 -4.61 3.98 12.80
CA VAL A 1 -4.85 5.20 12.04
C VAL A 1 -3.67 6.16 12.18
N ILE A 2 -3.25 6.73 11.08
CA ILE A 2 -2.15 7.70 11.06
C ILE A 2 -2.70 9.06 11.48
N SER A 3 -2.06 9.69 12.45
CA SER A 3 -2.48 11.03 12.88
C SER A 3 -2.12 12.07 11.83
N SER A 4 -2.85 13.19 11.83
CA SER A 4 -2.55 14.32 10.93
C SER A 4 -1.15 14.87 11.17
N GLU A 5 -0.70 14.84 12.41
CA GLU A 5 0.61 15.30 12.82
C GLU A 5 1.73 14.44 12.22
N GLN A 6 1.56 13.12 12.27
CA GLN A 6 2.51 12.18 11.68
C GLN A 6 2.58 12.34 10.16
N ALA A 7 1.45 12.48 9.51
CA ALA A 7 1.40 12.71 8.07
C ALA A 7 2.10 14.01 7.69
N TYR A 8 1.88 15.06 8.47
CA TYR A 8 2.52 16.35 8.22
C TYR A 8 4.05 16.27 8.33
N VAL A 9 4.54 15.61 9.37
CA VAL A 9 5.99 15.42 9.56
C VAL A 9 6.56 14.61 8.39
N TRP A 10 5.86 13.58 7.95
CA TRP A 10 6.26 12.78 6.81
C TRP A 10 6.39 13.63 5.55
N GLU A 11 5.36 14.39 5.22
CA GLU A 11 5.37 15.24 4.02
C GLU A 11 6.51 16.25 4.01
N LYS A 12 6.81 16.87 5.15
CA LYS A 12 7.81 17.93 5.25
C LYS A 12 9.24 17.40 5.42
N GLY A 13 9.40 16.27 6.11
CA GLY A 13 10.72 15.79 6.48
C GLY A 13 11.24 14.60 5.70
N ASN A 14 10.35 13.71 5.27
CA ASN A 14 10.74 12.41 4.74
C ASN A 14 10.31 12.13 3.30
N ARG A 15 9.53 12.99 2.70
CA ARG A 15 8.97 12.74 1.38
C ARG A 15 10.02 12.57 0.27
N ASP A 16 11.19 13.10 0.47
CA ASP A 16 12.27 13.00 -0.50
C ASP A 16 13.04 11.68 -0.39
N LEU A 17 12.77 10.89 0.65
CA LEU A 17 13.46 9.61 0.83
C LEU A 17 12.89 8.55 -0.10
N VAL A 18 13.78 7.70 -0.57
CA VAL A 18 13.39 6.51 -1.32
C VAL A 18 13.33 5.35 -0.34
N TYR A 19 12.27 4.57 -0.40
CA TYR A 19 12.12 3.42 0.48
C TYR A 19 11.43 2.30 -0.25
N SER A 20 11.89 1.09 -0.04
CA SER A 20 11.27 -0.10 -0.62
C SER A 20 11.45 -1.27 0.35
N ILE A 21 10.36 -1.98 0.60
CA ILE A 21 10.39 -3.24 1.35
C ILE A 21 10.77 -4.32 0.35
N GLU A 22 11.93 -4.95 0.56
CA GLU A 22 12.47 -5.93 -0.37
C GLU A 22 11.77 -7.28 -0.29
N ASN A 23 11.84 -8.03 -1.40
CA ASN A 23 11.38 -9.41 -1.49
C ASN A 23 9.87 -9.59 -1.24
N VAL A 24 9.07 -8.57 -1.53
CA VAL A 24 7.63 -8.67 -1.41
C VAL A 24 7.05 -9.09 -2.77
N VAL A 25 6.57 -10.31 -2.84
CA VAL A 25 5.87 -10.84 -4.02
C VAL A 25 4.59 -11.50 -3.54
N VAL A 26 3.46 -11.05 -4.06
CA VAL A 26 2.15 -11.61 -3.71
C VAL A 26 1.57 -12.27 -4.95
N THR A 27 1.18 -13.53 -4.83
CA THR A 27 0.54 -14.29 -5.91
C THR A 27 -0.78 -14.86 -5.42
N LYS A 28 -1.75 -14.96 -6.33
CA LYS A 28 -3.04 -15.56 -6.01
C LYS A 28 -2.95 -17.09 -6.06
N GLU A 29 -3.62 -17.71 -5.11
CA GLU A 29 -3.87 -19.15 -5.16
C GLU A 29 -5.20 -19.40 -5.87
N SER A 30 -5.44 -20.64 -6.27
CA SER A 30 -6.65 -21.01 -6.98
C SER A 30 -7.90 -20.67 -6.16
N GLY A 31 -8.82 -19.93 -6.75
CA GLY A 31 -10.06 -19.51 -6.09
C GLY A 31 -9.92 -18.30 -5.18
N GLU A 32 -8.74 -17.71 -5.08
CA GLU A 32 -8.49 -16.57 -4.21
C GLU A 32 -8.66 -15.26 -4.96
N SER A 33 -9.25 -14.24 -4.32
CA SER A 33 -9.29 -12.89 -4.87
C SER A 33 -7.96 -12.18 -4.63
N SER A 34 -7.72 -11.08 -5.33
CA SER A 34 -6.50 -10.30 -5.12
C SER A 34 -6.43 -9.75 -3.70
N LEU A 35 -7.57 -9.33 -3.12
CA LEU A 35 -7.62 -8.87 -1.74
C LEU A 35 -7.28 -9.99 -0.76
N GLU A 36 -7.83 -11.17 -0.96
CA GLU A 36 -7.54 -12.33 -0.11
C GLU A 36 -6.06 -12.70 -0.17
N ALA A 37 -5.44 -12.62 -1.35
CA ALA A 37 -4.02 -12.88 -1.51
C ALA A 37 -3.17 -11.88 -0.72
N CYS A 38 -3.50 -10.59 -0.80
CA CYS A 38 -2.81 -9.55 -0.04
C CYS A 38 -2.97 -9.77 1.48
N GLU A 39 -4.18 -10.06 1.93
CA GLU A 39 -4.45 -10.30 3.35
C GLU A 39 -3.71 -11.54 3.86
N ARG A 40 -3.66 -12.60 3.08
CA ARG A 40 -2.91 -13.82 3.42
C ARG A 40 -1.42 -13.50 3.60
N TYR A 41 -0.85 -12.73 2.68
CA TYR A 41 0.54 -12.32 2.77
C TYR A 41 0.81 -11.52 4.05
N MET A 42 -0.08 -10.59 4.37
CA MET A 42 0.11 -9.71 5.52
C MET A 42 -0.02 -10.39 6.87
N LYS A 43 -0.60 -11.59 6.93
CA LYS A 43 -0.66 -12.34 8.18
C LYS A 43 0.74 -12.67 8.74
N SER A 44 1.73 -12.80 7.87
CA SER A 44 3.10 -13.08 8.29
C SER A 44 3.76 -11.93 9.06
N TYR A 45 3.19 -10.74 9.00
CA TYR A 45 3.77 -9.56 9.66
C TYR A 45 3.42 -9.47 11.15
N GLU A 46 2.49 -10.28 11.63
CA GLU A 46 2.08 -10.27 13.04
C GLU A 46 1.69 -8.87 13.53
N ALA A 47 1.10 -8.09 12.65
CA ALA A 47 0.69 -6.72 12.91
C ALA A 47 -0.84 -6.63 12.96
N GLU A 48 -1.34 -5.57 13.59
CA GLU A 48 -2.78 -5.37 13.72
C GLU A 48 -3.37 -4.79 12.43
N LYS A 49 -4.43 -5.42 11.92
CA LYS A 49 -5.14 -4.94 10.74
C LYS A 49 -5.86 -3.63 11.07
N THR A 50 -5.62 -2.60 10.30
CA THR A 50 -6.14 -1.25 10.51
C THR A 50 -6.80 -0.75 9.24
N ASP A 51 -8.02 -0.23 9.37
CA ASP A 51 -8.73 0.39 8.25
C ASP A 51 -8.18 1.82 8.05
N LEU A 52 -7.57 2.05 6.89
CA LEU A 52 -7.03 3.35 6.50
C LEU A 52 -7.87 4.01 5.41
N THR A 53 -9.10 3.56 5.22
CA THR A 53 -10.01 4.11 4.20
C THR A 53 -10.22 5.60 4.44
N GLY A 54 -10.15 6.38 3.36
CA GLY A 54 -10.28 7.82 3.43
C GLY A 54 -8.96 8.56 3.64
N CYS A 55 -7.87 7.84 3.95
CA CYS A 55 -6.55 8.48 4.03
C CYS A 55 -6.09 8.92 2.64
N THR A 56 -5.21 9.91 2.61
CA THR A 56 -4.53 10.29 1.36
C THR A 56 -3.40 9.32 1.09
N LEU A 57 -2.93 9.31 -0.16
CA LEU A 57 -1.77 8.49 -0.51
C LEU A 57 -0.56 8.84 0.35
N ASP A 58 -0.32 10.13 0.57
CA ASP A 58 0.81 10.59 1.39
C ASP A 58 0.75 10.04 2.82
N GLN A 59 -0.45 9.93 3.38
CA GLN A 59 -0.63 9.38 4.71
C GLN A 59 -0.27 7.89 4.78
N VAL A 60 -0.66 7.11 3.77
CA VAL A 60 -0.35 5.68 3.77
C VAL A 60 1.13 5.41 3.49
N LEU A 61 1.85 6.31 2.82
CA LEU A 61 3.29 6.18 2.63
C LEU A 61 4.04 6.19 3.96
N TYR A 62 3.51 6.86 4.97
CA TYR A 62 4.08 6.83 6.31
C TYR A 62 4.12 5.40 6.87
N VAL A 63 3.05 4.64 6.65
CA VAL A 63 2.98 3.24 7.11
C VAL A 63 4.02 2.39 6.38
N ILE A 64 4.17 2.59 5.07
CA ILE A 64 5.17 1.87 4.29
C ILE A 64 6.57 2.19 4.81
N ASN A 65 6.84 3.44 5.15
CA ASN A 65 8.12 3.86 5.70
C ASN A 65 8.46 3.16 7.03
N LYS A 66 7.46 2.71 7.76
CA LYS A 66 7.64 1.94 9.00
C LYS A 66 7.92 0.46 8.75
N GLY A 67 8.01 0.05 7.49
CA GLY A 67 8.32 -1.32 7.12
C GLY A 67 7.12 -2.22 6.91
N CYS A 68 5.93 -1.66 6.85
CA CYS A 68 4.69 -2.42 6.67
C CYS A 68 4.05 -2.10 5.32
N PRO A 69 3.90 -3.07 4.41
CA PRO A 69 3.17 -2.84 3.17
C PRO A 69 1.72 -2.46 3.43
N VAL A 70 1.11 -1.74 2.50
CA VAL A 70 -0.28 -1.30 2.61
C VAL A 70 -1.08 -1.87 1.45
N ILE A 71 -2.21 -2.50 1.77
CA ILE A 71 -3.14 -3.00 0.76
C ILE A 71 -3.95 -1.81 0.24
N ALA A 72 -4.01 -1.64 -1.07
CA ALA A 72 -4.84 -0.63 -1.70
C ALA A 72 -5.82 -1.29 -2.65
N LEU A 73 -7.09 -0.89 -2.57
CA LEU A 73 -8.09 -1.34 -3.53
C LEU A 73 -8.12 -0.38 -4.71
N THR A 74 -8.02 -0.91 -5.91
CA THR A 74 -8.11 -0.12 -7.14
C THR A 74 -9.51 -0.17 -7.73
N SER A 75 -10.31 -1.16 -7.32
CA SER A 75 -11.72 -1.28 -7.64
C SER A 75 -12.39 -2.16 -6.58
N ALA A 76 -13.69 -2.40 -6.72
CA ALA A 76 -14.45 -3.21 -5.77
C ALA A 76 -13.92 -4.65 -5.65
N ASP A 77 -13.28 -5.16 -6.71
CA ASP A 77 -12.84 -6.55 -6.79
C ASP A 77 -11.35 -6.71 -7.11
N HIS A 78 -10.56 -5.64 -7.04
CA HIS A 78 -9.13 -5.71 -7.29
C HIS A 78 -8.33 -4.97 -6.22
N ALA A 79 -7.32 -5.65 -5.68
CA ALA A 79 -6.42 -5.08 -4.68
C ALA A 79 -4.97 -5.32 -5.06
N ILE A 80 -4.12 -4.40 -4.64
CA ILE A 80 -2.67 -4.47 -4.81
C ILE A 80 -1.99 -4.24 -3.46
N LEU A 81 -0.73 -4.61 -3.35
CA LEU A 81 0.05 -4.39 -2.14
C LEU A 81 1.17 -3.39 -2.42
N MET A 82 1.05 -2.19 -1.87
CA MET A 82 2.07 -1.15 -2.02
C MET A 82 3.24 -1.47 -1.12
N THR A 83 4.45 -1.48 -1.69
CA THR A 83 5.66 -1.94 -1.00
C THR A 83 6.77 -0.91 -0.93
N GLY A 84 6.68 0.15 -1.71
CA GLY A 84 7.74 1.14 -1.73
C GLY A 84 7.33 2.41 -2.44
N TYR A 85 8.19 3.41 -2.34
CA TYR A 85 7.96 4.68 -2.98
C TYR A 85 9.31 5.37 -3.24
N SER A 86 9.28 6.32 -4.16
CA SER A 86 10.34 7.29 -4.34
C SER A 86 9.72 8.69 -4.28
N LYS A 87 10.51 9.71 -4.54
CA LYS A 87 10.02 11.09 -4.56
C LYS A 87 8.82 11.28 -5.51
N THR A 88 8.78 10.51 -6.60
CA THR A 88 7.79 10.69 -7.68
C THR A 88 6.93 9.46 -7.95
N ASP A 89 7.34 8.28 -7.48
CA ASP A 89 6.75 7.01 -7.89
C ASP A 89 6.35 6.12 -6.71
N ILE A 90 5.45 5.18 -6.99
CA ILE A 90 5.03 4.14 -6.05
C ILE A 90 5.33 2.77 -6.67
N THR A 91 5.88 1.87 -5.86
CA THR A 91 6.07 0.47 -6.25
C THR A 91 5.05 -0.40 -5.53
N TYR A 92 4.46 -1.34 -6.25
CA TYR A 92 3.49 -2.26 -5.67
C TYR A 92 3.63 -3.65 -6.29
N SER A 93 3.12 -4.65 -5.56
CA SER A 93 3.00 -6.02 -6.05
C SER A 93 1.55 -6.29 -6.42
N ASP A 94 1.33 -6.80 -7.63
CA ASP A 94 -0.01 -7.13 -8.13
C ASP A 94 -0.22 -8.64 -8.06
N PRO A 95 -1.17 -9.13 -7.22
CA PRO A 95 -1.39 -10.56 -7.11
C PRO A 95 -1.87 -11.23 -8.41
N ASP A 96 -2.53 -10.49 -9.29
CA ASP A 96 -3.03 -11.05 -10.55
C ASP A 96 -1.90 -11.38 -11.52
N THR A 97 -0.81 -10.62 -11.48
CA THR A 97 0.34 -10.85 -12.36
C THR A 97 1.51 -11.54 -11.66
N GLY A 98 1.54 -11.48 -10.33
CA GLY A 98 2.65 -11.98 -9.54
C GLY A 98 3.93 -11.16 -9.70
N ALA A 99 3.83 -9.93 -10.20
CA ALA A 99 4.98 -9.08 -10.48
C ALA A 99 4.89 -7.75 -9.74
N SER A 100 6.06 -7.16 -9.47
CA SER A 100 6.15 -5.79 -8.95
C SER A 100 6.13 -4.81 -10.10
N GLN A 101 5.44 -3.69 -9.90
CA GLN A 101 5.33 -2.62 -10.89
C GLN A 101 5.54 -1.27 -10.21
N THR A 102 5.95 -0.29 -11.00
CA THR A 102 6.16 1.08 -10.53
C THR A 102 5.33 2.03 -11.38
N VAL A 103 4.56 2.89 -10.72
CA VAL A 103 3.75 3.93 -11.37
C VAL A 103 4.02 5.27 -10.69
N THR A 104 3.63 6.36 -11.35
CA THR A 104 3.77 7.69 -10.73
C THR A 104 2.77 7.87 -9.59
N MET A 105 3.03 8.86 -8.73
CA MET A 105 2.09 9.23 -7.66
C MET A 105 0.73 9.59 -8.23
N ASP A 106 0.68 10.32 -9.34
CA ASP A 106 -0.57 10.70 -9.98
C ASP A 106 -1.33 9.50 -10.52
N GLU A 107 -0.62 8.55 -11.12
CA GLU A 107 -1.22 7.31 -11.59
C GLU A 107 -1.79 6.49 -10.44
N MET A 108 -1.07 6.39 -9.33
CA MET A 108 -1.55 5.66 -8.15
C MET A 108 -2.76 6.36 -7.55
N ASN A 109 -2.77 7.68 -7.46
CA ASN A 109 -3.94 8.43 -7.00
C ASN A 109 -5.17 8.14 -7.85
N ALA A 110 -4.99 8.06 -9.16
CA ALA A 110 -6.09 7.73 -10.08
C ALA A 110 -6.58 6.28 -9.87
N MET A 111 -5.67 5.36 -9.64
CA MET A 111 -6.02 3.96 -9.41
C MET A 111 -6.85 3.78 -8.14
N VAL A 112 -6.44 4.38 -7.03
CA VAL A 112 -7.15 4.22 -5.76
C VAL A 112 -8.42 5.06 -5.68
N ALA A 113 -8.53 6.12 -6.47
CA ALA A 113 -9.74 6.92 -6.53
C ALA A 113 -10.95 6.10 -6.97
N GLY A 114 -10.74 5.08 -7.78
CA GLY A 114 -11.79 4.17 -8.22
C GLY A 114 -12.46 3.39 -7.09
N SER A 115 -11.79 3.25 -5.96
CA SER A 115 -12.33 2.59 -4.77
C SER A 115 -12.69 3.58 -3.65
N GLY A 116 -12.57 4.89 -3.90
CA GLY A 116 -12.79 5.91 -2.86
C GLY A 116 -11.67 5.97 -1.84
N ASN A 117 -10.43 5.74 -2.26
CA ASN A 117 -9.25 5.70 -1.38
C ASN A 117 -9.39 4.66 -0.26
N THR A 118 -9.70 3.43 -0.64
CA THR A 118 -9.81 2.32 0.30
C THR A 118 -8.44 1.67 0.51
N PHE A 119 -7.93 1.77 1.73
CA PHE A 119 -6.64 1.21 2.11
C PHE A 119 -6.79 0.35 3.37
N ILE A 120 -6.01 -0.71 3.44
CA ILE A 120 -5.92 -1.57 4.62
C ILE A 120 -4.45 -1.65 5.01
N GLY A 121 -4.12 -1.19 6.23
CA GLY A 121 -2.78 -1.27 6.76
C GLY A 121 -2.66 -2.31 7.86
N TYR A 122 -1.44 -2.78 8.09
CA TYR A 122 -1.12 -3.66 9.20
C TYR A 122 -0.04 -2.96 10.02
N ILE A 123 -0.42 -2.43 11.16
CA ILE A 123 0.43 -1.55 11.97
C ILE A 123 0.82 -2.27 13.26
N LYS A 124 2.13 -2.30 13.51
CA LYS A 124 2.70 -2.87 14.73
C LYS A 124 2.62 -1.89 15.89
#